data_6d7d033dda82995da3735562071e24c7
#
_entry.id   6d7d033dda82995da3735562071e24c7
#
_cell.length_a   1.000
_cell.length_b   1.000
_cell.length_c   1.000
_cell.angle_alpha   90.00
_cell.angle_beta   90.00
_cell.angle_gamma   90.00
#
_symmetry.space_group_name_H-M   'P 1'
#
loop_
_entity.id
_entity.type
_entity.pdbx_description
1 polymer ?
#
loop_
_entity_poly.entity_id
_entity_poly.type
_entity_poly.pdbx_seq_one_letter_code
_entity_poly.pdbx_strand_id
1 'polypeptide(L)'
;EYKEGQDNVVLLTLENGKLSGYSTAVGLIESDRVAREAWVTVERERSQRVTLKPGRIKRLIALVSGGDFGGGGAALKELRVTGNRFGLEVFFVRHGFLGLANNWIDAVTEEDTRGMSSHASSPIGSSRFEDFKDEQVQRAAMRSLAPYLEDSALVVLGGDGSLRGARAIHETYGVQVVGIPGTIDNNIAGTTSLGFHSAIALANQSIESLKATSAAMGSIFFVEVMGAGSGHLALACAYQARAEGILVNEHPDPDTYIEDIVLGTLQRTLGVPNKSHIFVVAERTPHRHHREGGVHGLVDYVAQTIATWPQRRGTTGPYSLASATKATILGHTLRGAPPTPEDKMIAQHLAYETVRRLVEQPDTIVGCMVAYHDSNRIETIPLHAVSPKPFDWELFTRMHVAELQHDRV
;
A
#
# COMPACT_ATOMS: atom_id res chain seq x y z
N GLU A 1 -40.69 7.52 11.57
CA GLU A 1 -41.12 6.34 10.79
C GLU A 1 -39.95 5.83 9.95
N TYR A 2 -39.44 4.68 10.32
CA TYR A 2 -38.34 4.01 9.62
C TYR A 2 -38.95 3.17 8.48
N LYS A 3 -38.49 3.36 7.26
CA LYS A 3 -38.81 2.47 6.14
C LYS A 3 -37.89 1.26 6.16
N GLU A 4 -38.46 0.07 6.30
CA GLU A 4 -37.74 -1.20 6.11
C GLU A 4 -37.07 -1.21 4.71
N GLY A 5 -35.76 -1.42 4.68
CA GLY A 5 -35.04 -1.76 3.45
C GLY A 5 -33.84 -0.90 3.07
N GLN A 6 -33.45 0.10 3.84
CA GLN A 6 -32.26 0.90 3.55
C GLN A 6 -31.42 1.14 4.80
N ASP A 7 -30.14 0.83 4.67
CA ASP A 7 -29.02 1.16 5.52
C ASP A 7 -28.68 0.20 6.68
N ASN A 8 -27.55 -0.49 6.52
CA ASN A 8 -26.87 -1.18 7.61
C ASN A 8 -26.32 -0.14 8.61
N VAL A 9 -26.96 0.01 9.75
CA VAL A 9 -26.45 0.84 10.84
C VAL A 9 -25.44 0.04 11.64
N VAL A 10 -24.21 0.51 11.71
CA VAL A 10 -23.14 -0.07 12.54
C VAL A 10 -23.11 0.69 13.86
N LEU A 11 -23.38 -0.01 14.95
CA LEU A 11 -23.21 0.52 16.31
C LEU A 11 -21.77 0.27 16.77
N LEU A 12 -21.09 1.34 17.12
CA LEU A 12 -19.77 1.32 17.72
C LEU A 12 -19.89 1.45 19.24
N THR A 13 -19.40 0.49 19.99
CA THR A 13 -19.38 0.53 21.45
C THR A 13 -18.04 1.06 21.93
N LEU A 14 -18.08 2.12 22.74
CA LEU A 14 -16.90 2.72 23.37
C LEU A 14 -16.92 2.41 24.87
N GLU A 15 -15.91 1.71 25.36
CA GLU A 15 -15.63 1.56 26.78
C GLU A 15 -14.34 2.29 27.15
N ASN A 16 -14.45 3.22 28.11
CA ASN A 16 -13.30 4.03 28.57
C ASN A 16 -12.56 4.78 27.45
N GLY A 17 -13.30 5.29 26.44
CA GLY A 17 -12.71 6.00 25.32
C GLY A 17 -12.01 5.10 24.28
N LYS A 18 -12.14 3.78 24.40
CA LYS A 18 -11.61 2.82 23.41
C LYS A 18 -12.75 2.08 22.73
N LEU A 19 -12.61 1.83 21.43
CA LEU A 19 -13.55 1.01 20.68
C LEU A 19 -13.50 -0.42 21.20
N SER A 20 -14.59 -0.94 21.78
CA SER A 20 -14.65 -2.27 22.39
C SER A 20 -15.42 -3.30 21.55
N GLY A 21 -16.14 -2.87 20.52
CA GLY A 21 -16.86 -3.77 19.61
C GLY A 21 -17.67 -3.04 18.54
N TYR A 22 -18.14 -3.79 17.55
CA TYR A 22 -19.14 -3.35 16.59
C TYR A 22 -20.25 -4.41 16.48
N SER A 23 -21.48 -3.98 16.35
CA SER A 23 -22.64 -4.85 16.14
C SER A 23 -23.52 -4.31 15.03
N THR A 24 -23.93 -5.19 14.12
CA THR A 24 -24.96 -4.91 13.14
C THR A 24 -26.30 -5.42 13.70
N ALA A 25 -27.11 -4.55 14.26
CA ALA A 25 -28.42 -4.94 14.75
C ALA A 25 -29.48 -3.91 14.34
N VAL A 26 -30.32 -4.30 13.42
CA VAL A 26 -31.47 -3.52 12.93
C VAL A 26 -32.60 -3.42 13.98
N GLY A 27 -32.52 -4.06 15.13
CA GLY A 27 -33.59 -4.14 16.11
C GLY A 27 -33.36 -3.46 17.47
N LEU A 28 -32.14 -2.96 17.75
CA LEU A 28 -31.78 -2.50 19.10
C LEU A 28 -31.75 -0.97 19.28
N ILE A 29 -31.93 -0.21 18.23
CA ILE A 29 -31.73 1.26 18.26
C ILE A 29 -32.94 1.99 18.87
N GLU A 30 -34.13 1.42 18.87
CA GLU A 30 -35.33 2.09 19.38
C GLU A 30 -35.40 2.20 20.92
N SER A 31 -34.64 1.38 21.62
CA SER A 31 -34.69 1.34 23.12
C SER A 31 -33.52 2.02 23.83
N ASP A 32 -32.46 2.44 23.11
CA ASP A 32 -31.25 2.93 23.78
C ASP A 32 -30.99 4.43 23.54
N ARG A 33 -31.59 5.26 24.42
CA ARG A 33 -31.40 6.71 24.45
C ARG A 33 -29.94 7.11 24.60
N VAL A 34 -29.13 6.28 25.29
CA VAL A 34 -27.71 6.54 25.55
C VAL A 34 -26.88 6.40 24.27
N ALA A 35 -27.19 5.42 23.42
CA ALA A 35 -26.52 5.28 22.12
C ALA A 35 -26.84 6.44 21.16
N ARG A 36 -28.08 6.93 21.17
CA ARG A 36 -28.46 8.14 20.39
C ARG A 36 -27.74 9.40 20.89
N GLU A 37 -27.64 9.59 22.18
CA GLU A 37 -26.96 10.73 22.78
C GLU A 37 -25.46 10.67 22.51
N ALA A 38 -24.82 9.49 22.57
CA ALA A 38 -23.44 9.29 22.23
C ALA A 38 -23.18 9.58 20.74
N TRP A 39 -24.03 9.08 19.83
CA TRP A 39 -23.90 9.33 18.39
C TRP A 39 -24.07 10.82 18.04
N VAL A 40 -25.08 11.48 18.62
CA VAL A 40 -25.28 12.92 18.45
C VAL A 40 -24.11 13.73 19.02
N THR A 41 -23.50 13.27 20.11
CA THR A 41 -22.31 13.92 20.70
C THR A 41 -21.10 13.79 19.78
N VAL A 42 -20.83 12.59 19.24
CA VAL A 42 -19.75 12.36 18.27
C VAL A 42 -19.96 13.19 16.99
N GLU A 43 -21.19 13.26 16.46
CA GLU A 43 -21.52 14.07 15.29
C GLU A 43 -21.41 15.57 15.59
N ARG A 44 -21.81 15.99 16.80
CA ARG A 44 -21.72 17.38 17.27
C ARG A 44 -20.26 17.80 17.51
N GLU A 45 -19.44 16.92 18.04
CA GLU A 45 -17.99 17.13 18.17
C GLU A 45 -17.31 17.15 16.79
N ARG A 46 -17.73 16.31 15.85
CA ARG A 46 -17.30 16.38 14.44
C ARG A 46 -17.72 17.67 13.73
N SER A 47 -18.86 18.25 14.10
CA SER A 47 -19.43 19.46 13.48
C SER A 47 -18.96 20.76 14.15
N GLN A 48 -18.44 20.71 15.38
CA GLN A 48 -17.92 21.90 16.04
C GLN A 48 -16.65 22.33 15.32
N ARG A 49 -16.64 23.57 14.82
CA ARG A 49 -15.39 24.26 14.46
C ARG A 49 -14.53 24.27 15.71
N VAL A 50 -13.42 23.54 15.68
CA VAL A 50 -12.42 23.60 16.76
C VAL A 50 -11.96 25.06 16.82
N THR A 51 -12.23 25.72 17.94
CA THR A 51 -11.75 27.09 18.15
C THR A 51 -10.26 27.00 18.40
N LEU A 52 -9.47 27.30 17.37
CA LEU A 52 -8.02 27.26 17.42
C LEU A 52 -7.52 28.30 18.45
N LYS A 53 -6.68 27.86 19.37
CA LYS A 53 -5.70 28.77 19.93
C LYS A 53 -4.84 29.30 18.78
N PRO A 54 -4.39 30.56 18.78
CA PRO A 54 -3.60 31.10 17.68
C PRO A 54 -2.39 30.20 17.42
N GLY A 55 -2.54 29.25 16.51
CA GLY A 55 -1.50 28.31 16.10
C GLY A 55 -0.59 28.96 15.08
N ARG A 56 0.70 28.54 15.07
CA ARG A 56 1.72 29.02 14.15
C ARG A 56 1.41 28.68 12.69
N ILE A 57 0.68 27.56 12.44
CA ILE A 57 0.36 27.05 11.11
C ILE A 57 -1.04 27.50 10.70
N LYS A 58 -1.17 28.14 9.54
CA LYS A 58 -2.42 28.58 8.93
C LYS A 58 -2.68 27.93 7.58
N ARG A 59 -1.65 27.36 6.97
CA ARG A 59 -1.69 26.79 5.62
C ARG A 59 -1.15 25.37 5.59
N LEU A 60 -1.81 24.52 4.83
CA LEU A 60 -1.39 23.15 4.59
C LEU A 60 -1.12 22.99 3.08
N ILE A 61 0.09 22.61 2.72
CA ILE A 61 0.48 22.35 1.34
C ILE A 61 0.74 20.86 1.21
N ALA A 62 0.04 20.14 0.33
CA ALA A 62 0.21 18.71 0.17
C ALA A 62 0.62 18.33 -1.26
N LEU A 63 1.50 17.35 -1.37
CA LEU A 63 1.93 16.78 -2.64
C LEU A 63 2.00 15.24 -2.57
N VAL A 64 1.82 14.61 -3.74
CA VAL A 64 2.05 13.17 -3.93
C VAL A 64 3.27 13.00 -4.83
N SER A 65 4.26 12.25 -4.40
CA SER A 65 5.50 12.04 -5.13
C SER A 65 5.88 10.57 -5.21
N GLY A 66 6.62 10.21 -6.25
CA GLY A 66 7.09 8.84 -6.48
C GLY A 66 6.18 8.05 -7.41
N GLY A 67 6.06 6.76 -7.17
CA GLY A 67 5.14 5.88 -7.91
C GLY A 67 3.72 6.03 -7.41
N ASP A 68 2.77 5.74 -8.27
CA ASP A 68 1.35 5.81 -7.96
C ASP A 68 0.90 4.69 -7.00
N PHE A 69 -0.13 4.95 -6.19
CA PHE A 69 -0.64 4.03 -5.19
C PHE A 69 -2.10 4.33 -4.82
N GLY A 70 -2.85 3.30 -4.44
CA GLY A 70 -4.24 3.43 -3.95
C GLY A 70 -4.33 4.17 -2.61
N GLY A 71 -5.43 4.87 -2.37
CA GLY A 71 -5.67 5.58 -1.10
C GLY A 71 -5.12 7.02 -1.05
N GLY A 72 -4.22 7.42 -1.95
CA GLY A 72 -3.68 8.79 -1.99
C GLY A 72 -4.76 9.87 -2.12
N GLY A 73 -5.77 9.63 -2.97
CA GLY A 73 -6.92 10.53 -3.11
C GLY A 73 -7.79 10.64 -1.85
N ALA A 74 -7.90 9.56 -1.07
CA ALA A 74 -8.60 9.58 0.20
C ALA A 74 -7.84 10.40 1.25
N ALA A 75 -6.50 10.27 1.29
CA ALA A 75 -5.66 11.08 2.17
C ALA A 75 -5.75 12.57 1.82
N LEU A 76 -5.61 12.92 0.53
CA LEU A 76 -5.74 14.31 0.06
C LEU A 76 -7.09 14.93 0.43
N LYS A 77 -8.18 14.20 0.20
CA LYS A 77 -9.51 14.66 0.59
C LYS A 77 -9.60 14.90 2.09
N GLU A 78 -9.09 13.99 2.91
CA GLU A 78 -9.15 14.13 4.36
C GLU A 78 -8.26 15.28 4.86
N LEU A 79 -7.06 15.46 4.29
CA LEU A 79 -6.21 16.62 4.57
C LEU A 79 -6.95 17.93 4.34
N ARG A 80 -7.73 18.05 3.25
CA ARG A 80 -8.55 19.24 2.99
C ARG A 80 -9.69 19.36 3.99
N VAL A 81 -10.46 18.28 4.19
CA VAL A 81 -11.65 18.31 5.08
C VAL A 81 -11.23 18.66 6.51
N THR A 82 -10.23 17.97 7.02
CA THR A 82 -9.73 18.21 8.37
C THR A 82 -8.99 19.54 8.46
N GLY A 83 -8.18 19.91 7.47
CA GLY A 83 -7.52 21.22 7.41
C GLY A 83 -8.53 22.37 7.54
N ASN A 84 -9.60 22.33 6.75
CA ASN A 84 -10.65 23.36 6.82
C ASN A 84 -11.39 23.37 8.17
N ARG A 85 -11.60 22.20 8.81
CA ARG A 85 -12.19 22.13 10.16
C ARG A 85 -11.31 22.82 11.19
N PHE A 86 -10.01 22.70 11.06
CA PHE A 86 -9.04 23.38 11.89
C PHE A 86 -8.70 24.80 11.42
N GLY A 87 -9.44 25.34 10.44
CA GLY A 87 -9.29 26.72 9.95
C GLY A 87 -8.05 26.95 9.10
N LEU A 88 -7.45 25.88 8.55
CA LEU A 88 -6.31 26.00 7.65
C LEU A 88 -6.77 26.23 6.20
N GLU A 89 -6.03 27.04 5.46
CA GLU A 89 -6.09 27.10 4.00
C GLU A 89 -5.31 25.89 3.44
N VAL A 90 -5.91 25.15 2.49
CA VAL A 90 -5.30 23.94 1.95
C VAL A 90 -4.93 24.16 0.48
N PHE A 91 -3.71 23.78 0.12
CA PHE A 91 -3.14 23.86 -1.22
C PHE A 91 -2.65 22.48 -1.64
N PHE A 92 -2.81 22.15 -2.93
CA PHE A 92 -2.19 20.97 -3.52
C PHE A 92 -1.15 21.36 -4.56
N VAL A 93 -0.04 20.60 -4.58
CA VAL A 93 1.00 20.70 -5.58
C VAL A 93 0.80 19.61 -6.61
N ARG A 94 0.54 19.98 -7.85
CA ARG A 94 0.40 19.00 -8.94
C ARG A 94 1.73 18.37 -9.30
N HIS A 95 1.73 17.06 -9.60
CA HIS A 95 2.92 16.30 -10.02
C HIS A 95 4.09 16.31 -9.02
N GLY A 96 3.82 16.39 -7.72
CA GLY A 96 4.79 16.21 -6.67
C GLY A 96 5.93 17.24 -6.67
N PHE A 97 7.16 16.79 -6.44
CA PHE A 97 8.32 17.69 -6.39
C PHE A 97 8.60 18.40 -7.72
N LEU A 98 8.24 17.81 -8.86
CA LEU A 98 8.32 18.47 -10.15
C LEU A 98 7.44 19.74 -10.16
N GLY A 99 6.20 19.61 -9.74
CA GLY A 99 5.28 20.73 -9.64
C GLY A 99 5.71 21.76 -8.60
N LEU A 100 6.29 21.30 -7.49
CA LEU A 100 6.84 22.20 -6.49
C LEU A 100 7.97 23.07 -7.06
N ALA A 101 8.88 22.49 -7.84
CA ALA A 101 9.96 23.23 -8.49
C ALA A 101 9.45 24.22 -9.59
N ASN A 102 8.27 23.96 -10.16
CA ASN A 102 7.66 24.78 -11.21
C ASN A 102 6.52 25.68 -10.70
N ASN A 103 6.31 25.78 -9.40
CA ASN A 103 5.25 26.60 -8.77
C ASN A 103 3.82 26.19 -9.20
N TRP A 104 3.56 24.90 -9.36
CA TRP A 104 2.21 24.39 -9.65
C TRP A 104 1.44 24.12 -8.34
N ILE A 105 1.20 25.17 -7.58
CA ILE A 105 0.54 25.15 -6.27
C ILE A 105 -0.83 25.82 -6.41
N ASP A 106 -1.88 25.06 -6.18
CA ASP A 106 -3.26 25.54 -6.34
C ASP A 106 -4.01 25.47 -4.99
N ALA A 107 -4.77 26.51 -4.66
CA ALA A 107 -5.71 26.49 -3.55
C ALA A 107 -6.83 25.47 -3.84
N VAL A 108 -7.27 24.75 -2.82
CA VAL A 108 -8.16 23.58 -2.97
C VAL A 108 -9.55 23.88 -2.42
N THR A 109 -10.56 23.71 -3.25
CA THR A 109 -11.97 23.82 -2.90
C THR A 109 -12.59 22.46 -2.57
N GLU A 110 -13.86 22.46 -2.13
CA GLU A 110 -14.60 21.22 -1.93
C GLU A 110 -14.86 20.48 -3.24
N GLU A 111 -15.14 21.21 -4.29
CA GLU A 111 -15.38 20.68 -5.64
C GLU A 111 -14.18 19.88 -6.15
N ASP A 112 -12.96 20.44 -5.97
CA ASP A 112 -11.72 19.80 -6.41
C ASP A 112 -11.48 18.43 -5.77
N THR A 113 -12.03 18.19 -4.57
CA THR A 113 -11.86 16.92 -3.86
C THR A 113 -13.04 15.96 -4.01
N ARG A 114 -14.06 16.33 -4.80
CA ARG A 114 -15.22 15.47 -5.06
C ARG A 114 -14.79 14.21 -5.80
N GLY A 115 -15.12 13.03 -5.25
CA GLY A 115 -14.76 11.75 -5.85
C GLY A 115 -13.30 11.28 -5.64
N MET A 116 -12.41 12.12 -5.10
CA MET A 116 -10.99 11.76 -4.93
C MET A 116 -10.77 10.47 -4.14
N SER A 117 -11.59 10.18 -3.12
CA SER A 117 -11.44 8.97 -2.28
C SER A 117 -11.62 7.65 -3.03
N SER A 118 -12.24 7.67 -4.21
CA SER A 118 -12.44 6.48 -5.03
C SER A 118 -11.48 6.43 -6.22
N HIS A 119 -10.61 7.42 -6.36
CA HIS A 119 -9.66 7.46 -7.45
C HIS A 119 -8.57 6.40 -7.25
N ALA A 120 -8.33 5.60 -8.30
CA ALA A 120 -7.35 4.51 -8.24
C ALA A 120 -5.90 4.99 -8.16
N SER A 121 -5.64 6.19 -8.64
CA SER A 121 -4.30 6.81 -8.69
C SER A 121 -4.33 8.19 -8.03
N SER A 122 -3.19 8.91 -8.00
CA SER A 122 -3.14 10.27 -7.47
C SER A 122 -3.95 11.24 -8.34
N PRO A 123 -5.04 11.84 -7.84
CA PRO A 123 -5.86 12.76 -8.62
C PRO A 123 -5.18 14.10 -8.94
N ILE A 124 -4.10 14.44 -8.23
CA ILE A 124 -3.28 15.65 -8.48
C ILE A 124 -2.00 15.34 -9.28
N GLY A 125 -1.87 14.10 -9.77
CA GLY A 125 -0.66 13.62 -10.42
C GLY A 125 0.44 13.29 -9.41
N SER A 126 1.42 12.55 -9.89
CA SER A 126 2.64 12.18 -9.18
C SER A 126 3.79 12.12 -10.15
N SER A 127 5.02 12.25 -9.69
CA SER A 127 6.20 12.09 -10.54
C SER A 127 7.38 11.49 -9.77
N ARG A 128 8.18 10.70 -10.49
CA ARG A 128 9.52 10.32 -10.07
C ARG A 128 10.47 11.39 -10.60
N PHE A 129 10.86 12.32 -9.75
CA PHE A 129 11.65 13.47 -10.14
C PHE A 129 13.06 13.35 -9.56
N GLU A 130 13.93 12.60 -10.24
CA GLU A 130 15.31 12.35 -9.83
C GLU A 130 16.15 13.63 -9.74
N ASP A 131 15.85 14.63 -10.58
CA ASP A 131 16.53 15.91 -10.58
C ASP A 131 16.32 16.71 -9.29
N PHE A 132 15.37 16.30 -8.44
CA PHE A 132 15.18 16.91 -7.12
C PHE A 132 16.37 16.73 -6.18
N LYS A 133 17.35 15.89 -6.54
CA LYS A 133 18.63 15.76 -5.86
C LYS A 133 19.56 16.95 -6.14
N ASP A 134 19.30 17.70 -7.23
CA ASP A 134 20.06 18.89 -7.59
C ASP A 134 19.67 20.09 -6.72
N GLU A 135 20.67 20.78 -6.18
CA GLU A 135 20.47 21.93 -5.30
C GLU A 135 19.75 23.10 -6.02
N GLN A 136 20.00 23.30 -7.30
CA GLN A 136 19.33 24.38 -8.06
C GLN A 136 17.83 24.10 -8.19
N VAL A 137 17.45 22.85 -8.39
CA VAL A 137 16.06 22.40 -8.44
C VAL A 137 15.40 22.55 -7.07
N GLN A 138 16.08 22.17 -5.99
CA GLN A 138 15.58 22.39 -4.62
C GLN A 138 15.40 23.90 -4.33
N ARG A 139 16.33 24.74 -4.73
CA ARG A 139 16.19 26.21 -4.61
C ARG A 139 15.01 26.75 -5.42
N ALA A 140 14.69 26.18 -6.59
CA ALA A 140 13.48 26.54 -7.34
C ALA A 140 12.23 26.17 -6.54
N ALA A 141 12.16 24.97 -5.97
CA ALA A 141 11.09 24.56 -5.06
C ALA A 141 10.92 25.48 -3.86
N MET A 142 12.05 25.92 -3.25
CA MET A 142 12.01 26.87 -2.15
C MET A 142 11.50 28.26 -2.55
N ARG A 143 11.80 28.73 -3.77
CA ARG A 143 11.20 29.97 -4.29
C ARG A 143 9.67 29.85 -4.40
N SER A 144 9.16 28.68 -4.81
CA SER A 144 7.73 28.42 -4.89
C SER A 144 7.06 28.40 -3.52
N LEU A 145 7.75 27.89 -2.48
CA LEU A 145 7.28 27.88 -1.11
C LEU A 145 7.44 29.21 -0.37
N ALA A 146 8.30 30.09 -0.85
CA ALA A 146 8.64 31.35 -0.15
C ALA A 146 7.43 32.15 0.34
N PRO A 147 6.30 32.29 -0.42
CA PRO A 147 5.11 33.02 0.04
C PRO A 147 4.38 32.35 1.21
N TYR A 148 4.69 31.11 1.52
CA TYR A 148 3.98 30.27 2.49
C TYR A 148 4.82 29.91 3.71
N LEU A 149 6.15 30.08 3.71
CA LEU A 149 7.09 29.51 4.68
C LEU A 149 6.82 29.90 6.14
N GLU A 150 6.28 31.09 6.40
CA GLU A 150 6.12 31.59 7.76
C GLU A 150 5.04 30.84 8.57
N ASP A 151 3.97 30.40 7.89
CA ASP A 151 2.78 29.86 8.55
C ASP A 151 2.21 28.61 7.85
N SER A 152 3.04 27.87 7.11
CA SER A 152 2.62 26.64 6.44
C SER A 152 3.36 25.40 6.89
N ALA A 153 2.73 24.25 6.67
CA ALA A 153 3.38 22.95 6.71
C ALA A 153 3.23 22.24 5.34
N LEU A 154 4.30 21.60 4.90
CA LEU A 154 4.33 20.78 3.69
C LEU A 154 4.07 19.32 4.08
N VAL A 155 3.03 18.70 3.52
CA VAL A 155 2.73 17.29 3.67
C VAL A 155 3.13 16.54 2.40
N VAL A 156 4.06 15.60 2.54
CA VAL A 156 4.60 14.80 1.44
C VAL A 156 4.08 13.37 1.54
N LEU A 157 3.24 12.98 0.57
CA LEU A 157 2.76 11.61 0.44
C LEU A 157 3.64 10.86 -0.56
N GLY A 158 4.19 9.72 -0.16
CA GLY A 158 4.98 8.89 -1.07
C GLY A 158 5.85 7.84 -0.40
N GLY A 159 6.65 7.14 -1.21
CA GLY A 159 7.56 6.10 -0.77
C GLY A 159 8.87 6.65 -0.18
N ASP A 160 9.81 5.75 0.09
CA ASP A 160 11.10 6.05 0.70
C ASP A 160 11.87 7.20 0.00
N GLY A 161 11.91 7.22 -1.33
CA GLY A 161 12.55 8.31 -2.09
C GLY A 161 11.91 9.67 -1.83
N SER A 162 10.58 9.72 -1.74
CA SER A 162 9.84 10.96 -1.46
C SER A 162 10.04 11.44 -0.03
N LEU A 163 10.10 10.50 0.93
CA LEU A 163 10.41 10.84 2.34
C LEU A 163 11.83 11.35 2.51
N ARG A 164 12.80 10.82 1.73
CA ARG A 164 14.16 11.40 1.68
C ARG A 164 14.16 12.81 1.11
N GLY A 165 13.38 13.08 0.06
CA GLY A 165 13.20 14.45 -0.46
C GLY A 165 12.56 15.39 0.56
N ALA A 166 11.54 14.92 1.29
CA ALA A 166 10.91 15.63 2.40
C ALA A 166 11.92 15.96 3.52
N ARG A 167 12.74 14.97 3.91
CA ARG A 167 13.83 15.16 4.86
C ARG A 167 14.84 16.23 4.41
N ALA A 168 15.27 16.16 3.15
CA ALA A 168 16.24 17.12 2.61
C ALA A 168 15.71 18.57 2.67
N ILE A 169 14.44 18.79 2.31
CA ILE A 169 13.79 20.10 2.45
C ILE A 169 13.75 20.55 3.91
N HIS A 170 13.38 19.66 4.81
CA HIS A 170 13.31 19.97 6.25
C HIS A 170 14.67 20.33 6.83
N GLU A 171 15.67 19.48 6.65
CA GLU A 171 17.00 19.64 7.26
C GLU A 171 17.81 20.79 6.64
N THR A 172 17.68 21.01 5.31
CA THR A 172 18.49 22.01 4.60
C THR A 172 17.87 23.41 4.66
N TYR A 173 16.54 23.50 4.60
CA TYR A 173 15.85 24.79 4.44
C TYR A 173 14.93 25.15 5.61
N GLY A 174 14.82 24.30 6.63
CA GLY A 174 14.01 24.56 7.82
C GLY A 174 12.49 24.57 7.57
N VAL A 175 12.02 24.01 6.43
CA VAL A 175 10.59 23.94 6.13
C VAL A 175 9.90 22.98 7.09
N GLN A 176 8.71 23.32 7.55
CA GLN A 176 7.89 22.43 8.36
C GLN A 176 7.32 21.32 7.46
N VAL A 177 7.86 20.11 7.55
CA VAL A 177 7.48 18.99 6.69
C VAL A 177 6.95 17.82 7.50
N VAL A 178 5.91 17.15 6.99
CA VAL A 178 5.40 15.88 7.51
C VAL A 178 5.29 14.89 6.36
N GLY A 179 5.74 13.66 6.58
CA GLY A 179 5.63 12.56 5.63
C GLY A 179 4.41 11.68 5.90
N ILE A 180 3.72 11.26 4.83
CA ILE A 180 2.71 10.18 4.87
C ILE A 180 3.19 9.05 3.95
N PRO A 181 3.39 7.82 4.47
CA PRO A 181 3.93 6.71 3.70
C PRO A 181 2.92 6.20 2.67
N GLY A 182 3.26 6.30 1.38
CA GLY A 182 2.44 5.87 0.27
C GLY A 182 3.27 5.15 -0.79
N THR A 183 3.18 3.82 -0.82
CA THR A 183 3.80 2.93 -1.80
C THR A 183 3.17 1.56 -1.74
N ILE A 184 3.00 0.91 -2.89
CA ILE A 184 2.53 -0.48 -2.96
C ILE A 184 3.55 -1.48 -2.44
N ASP A 185 4.81 -1.09 -2.31
CA ASP A 185 5.94 -1.97 -1.99
C ASP A 185 5.98 -2.36 -0.50
N ASN A 186 5.36 -1.57 0.38
CA ASN A 186 5.32 -1.74 1.85
C ASN A 186 6.69 -2.00 2.50
N ASN A 187 7.71 -1.36 1.95
CA ASN A 187 9.12 -1.56 2.30
C ASN A 187 9.67 -0.51 3.27
N ILE A 188 8.81 0.27 3.92
CA ILE A 188 9.17 1.27 4.93
C ILE A 188 8.93 0.69 6.32
N ALA A 189 9.96 0.71 7.17
CA ALA A 189 9.88 0.17 8.52
C ALA A 189 8.89 0.94 9.42
N GLY A 190 8.26 0.22 10.35
CA GLY A 190 7.38 0.79 11.38
C GLY A 190 6.02 1.26 10.88
N THR A 191 5.61 0.91 9.64
CA THR A 191 4.31 1.31 9.11
C THR A 191 3.75 0.31 8.11
N THR A 192 2.44 0.37 7.90
CA THR A 192 1.79 -0.12 6.69
C THR A 192 1.61 1.04 5.73
N SER A 193 2.14 0.92 4.52
CA SER A 193 2.09 1.98 3.51
C SER A 193 0.77 1.99 2.75
N LEU A 194 0.27 3.19 2.43
CA LEU A 194 -0.90 3.35 1.57
C LEU A 194 -0.68 2.73 0.19
N GLY A 195 -1.68 2.03 -0.31
CA GLY A 195 -1.67 1.36 -1.62
C GLY A 195 -1.27 -0.10 -1.57
N PHE A 196 -0.67 -0.57 -0.48
CA PHE A 196 -0.28 -1.96 -0.32
C PHE A 196 -1.46 -2.92 -0.37
N HIS A 197 -2.52 -2.66 0.41
CA HIS A 197 -3.73 -3.51 0.44
C HIS A 197 -4.47 -3.48 -0.90
N SER A 198 -4.50 -2.34 -1.57
CA SER A 198 -5.11 -2.21 -2.90
C SER A 198 -4.36 -3.03 -3.95
N ALA A 199 -3.03 -2.99 -3.94
CA ALA A 199 -2.20 -3.79 -4.84
C ALA A 199 -2.38 -5.29 -4.59
N ILE A 200 -2.42 -5.73 -3.33
CA ILE A 200 -2.67 -7.13 -2.96
C ILE A 200 -4.06 -7.59 -3.44
N ALA A 201 -5.08 -6.77 -3.24
CA ALA A 201 -6.45 -7.12 -3.64
C ALA A 201 -6.55 -7.38 -5.15
N LEU A 202 -5.92 -6.52 -5.97
CA LEU A 202 -5.89 -6.71 -7.43
C LEU A 202 -5.02 -7.90 -7.84
N ALA A 203 -3.86 -8.08 -7.20
CA ALA A 203 -2.99 -9.23 -7.46
C ALA A 203 -3.72 -10.54 -7.14
N ASN A 204 -4.39 -10.62 -6.00
CA ASN A 204 -5.14 -11.81 -5.60
C ASN A 204 -6.27 -12.14 -6.57
N GLN A 205 -7.02 -11.15 -7.04
CA GLN A 205 -8.06 -11.40 -8.07
C GLN A 205 -7.46 -12.04 -9.33
N SER A 206 -6.31 -11.55 -9.76
CA SER A 206 -5.59 -12.10 -10.92
C SER A 206 -5.07 -13.52 -10.65
N ILE A 207 -4.46 -13.74 -9.49
CA ILE A 207 -3.89 -15.03 -9.09
C ILE A 207 -5.00 -16.09 -8.95
N GLU A 208 -6.13 -15.77 -8.33
CA GLU A 208 -7.26 -16.72 -8.21
C GLU A 208 -7.83 -17.12 -9.57
N SER A 209 -7.88 -16.20 -10.54
CA SER A 209 -8.26 -16.52 -11.92
C SER A 209 -7.26 -17.47 -12.58
N LEU A 210 -5.96 -17.28 -12.34
CA LEU A 210 -4.90 -18.15 -12.85
C LEU A 210 -4.91 -19.52 -12.18
N LYS A 211 -5.23 -19.61 -10.88
CA LYS A 211 -5.38 -20.88 -10.15
C LYS A 211 -6.47 -21.74 -10.76
N ALA A 212 -7.63 -21.15 -11.06
CA ALA A 212 -8.73 -21.87 -11.72
C ALA A 212 -8.28 -22.42 -13.09
N THR A 213 -7.56 -21.62 -13.89
CA THR A 213 -7.00 -22.06 -15.17
C THR A 213 -5.93 -23.13 -15.00
N SER A 214 -5.04 -22.96 -14.01
CA SER A 214 -3.99 -23.92 -13.68
C SER A 214 -4.58 -25.29 -13.33
N ALA A 215 -5.56 -25.33 -12.43
CA ALA A 215 -6.22 -26.55 -12.02
C ALA A 215 -6.95 -27.25 -13.19
N ALA A 216 -7.62 -26.48 -14.06
CA ALA A 216 -8.38 -27.03 -15.18
C ALA A 216 -7.49 -27.58 -16.31
N MET A 217 -6.35 -26.92 -16.58
CA MET A 217 -5.49 -27.21 -17.73
C MET A 217 -4.17 -27.90 -17.37
N GLY A 218 -3.85 -28.04 -16.08
CA GLY A 218 -2.54 -28.52 -15.62
C GLY A 218 -1.39 -27.56 -15.93
N SER A 219 -1.68 -26.27 -16.12
CA SER A 219 -0.67 -25.25 -16.44
C SER A 219 0.07 -24.80 -15.20
N ILE A 220 1.34 -24.43 -15.37
CA ILE A 220 2.20 -23.87 -14.31
C ILE A 220 2.34 -22.37 -14.57
N PHE A 221 2.02 -21.53 -13.60
CA PHE A 221 2.12 -20.08 -13.73
C PHE A 221 3.17 -19.49 -12.78
N PHE A 222 4.07 -18.69 -13.34
CA PHE A 222 4.94 -17.78 -12.61
C PHE A 222 4.34 -16.38 -12.71
N VAL A 223 3.89 -15.84 -11.56
CA VAL A 223 3.19 -14.55 -11.50
C VAL A 223 4.14 -13.52 -10.89
N GLU A 224 4.69 -12.65 -11.75
CA GLU A 224 5.58 -11.58 -11.29
C GLU A 224 4.78 -10.39 -10.80
N VAL A 225 5.13 -9.90 -9.60
CA VAL A 225 4.58 -8.70 -8.96
C VAL A 225 5.67 -7.66 -8.74
N MET A 226 5.29 -6.40 -8.68
CA MET A 226 6.20 -5.30 -8.34
C MET A 226 6.66 -5.40 -6.87
N GLY A 227 7.53 -4.50 -6.43
CA GLY A 227 8.05 -4.46 -5.06
C GLY A 227 9.33 -3.63 -4.92
N ALA A 228 9.77 -2.97 -6.02
CA ALA A 228 10.97 -2.13 -6.06
C ALA A 228 12.25 -2.85 -5.54
N GLY A 229 12.34 -4.15 -5.77
CA GLY A 229 13.47 -4.97 -5.30
C GLY A 229 13.31 -5.46 -3.86
N SER A 230 12.09 -5.47 -3.32
CA SER A 230 11.74 -6.12 -2.06
C SER A 230 10.65 -7.18 -2.26
N GLY A 231 10.65 -8.21 -1.41
CA GLY A 231 9.71 -9.34 -1.47
C GLY A 231 8.41 -9.14 -0.69
N HIS A 232 8.18 -8.00 -0.02
CA HIS A 232 7.02 -7.82 0.86
C HIS A 232 5.69 -7.98 0.14
N LEU A 233 5.54 -7.36 -1.04
CA LEU A 233 4.31 -7.47 -1.84
C LEU A 233 4.11 -8.90 -2.35
N ALA A 234 5.18 -9.53 -2.85
CA ALA A 234 5.15 -10.91 -3.33
C ALA A 234 4.76 -11.87 -2.20
N LEU A 235 5.34 -11.71 -1.01
CA LEU A 235 5.02 -12.54 0.17
C LEU A 235 3.54 -12.42 0.55
N ALA A 236 3.01 -11.20 0.63
CA ALA A 236 1.62 -10.98 0.97
C ALA A 236 0.66 -11.59 -0.08
N CYS A 237 0.96 -11.42 -1.37
CA CYS A 237 0.18 -11.99 -2.46
C CYS A 237 0.22 -13.54 -2.43
N ALA A 238 1.40 -14.13 -2.28
CA ALA A 238 1.57 -15.57 -2.22
C ALA A 238 0.85 -16.19 -1.01
N TYR A 239 0.98 -15.57 0.16
CA TYR A 239 0.34 -16.04 1.38
C TYR A 239 -1.19 -16.01 1.30
N GLN A 240 -1.77 -14.89 0.85
CA GLN A 240 -3.23 -14.76 0.73
C GLN A 240 -3.80 -15.70 -0.33
N ALA A 241 -3.13 -15.82 -1.48
CA ALA A 241 -3.55 -16.71 -2.56
C ALA A 241 -3.21 -18.18 -2.27
N ARG A 242 -2.50 -18.50 -1.20
CA ARG A 242 -1.97 -19.85 -0.96
C ARG A 242 -1.27 -20.40 -2.22
N ALA A 243 -0.31 -19.63 -2.74
CA ALA A 243 0.50 -20.05 -3.87
C ALA A 243 1.42 -21.21 -3.47
N GLU A 244 1.77 -22.06 -4.42
CA GLU A 244 2.61 -23.24 -4.20
C GLU A 244 4.08 -22.89 -3.93
N GLY A 245 4.48 -21.64 -4.20
CA GLY A 245 5.81 -21.14 -3.84
C GLY A 245 5.96 -19.66 -4.13
N ILE A 246 7.04 -19.08 -3.62
CA ILE A 246 7.36 -17.67 -3.77
C ILE A 246 8.85 -17.49 -4.00
N LEU A 247 9.23 -16.62 -4.91
CA LEU A 247 10.61 -16.17 -5.12
C LEU A 247 10.73 -14.71 -4.70
N VAL A 248 11.64 -14.44 -3.76
CA VAL A 248 11.85 -13.11 -3.17
C VAL A 248 13.31 -12.67 -3.27
N ASN A 249 13.52 -11.37 -3.23
CA ASN A 249 14.82 -10.74 -3.35
C ASN A 249 15.73 -11.01 -2.15
N GLU A 250 15.13 -11.23 -0.99
CA GLU A 250 15.80 -11.40 0.29
C GLU A 250 16.31 -12.82 0.52
N HIS A 251 15.93 -13.80 -0.33
CA HIS A 251 16.37 -15.18 -0.14
C HIS A 251 17.89 -15.28 -0.33
N PRO A 252 18.64 -15.84 0.65
CA PRO A 252 20.10 -15.87 0.62
C PRO A 252 20.66 -16.76 -0.50
N ASP A 253 19.93 -17.81 -0.87
CA ASP A 253 20.29 -18.74 -1.95
C ASP A 253 19.06 -18.99 -2.86
N PRO A 254 18.81 -18.08 -3.81
CA PRO A 254 17.63 -18.19 -4.69
C PRO A 254 17.76 -19.32 -5.71
N ASP A 255 18.97 -19.75 -6.05
CA ASP A 255 19.19 -20.82 -7.02
C ASP A 255 18.83 -22.19 -6.42
N THR A 256 19.35 -22.51 -5.22
CA THR A 256 18.97 -23.74 -4.48
C THR A 256 17.48 -23.73 -4.12
N TYR A 257 16.91 -22.57 -3.77
CA TYR A 257 15.49 -22.46 -3.46
C TYR A 257 14.57 -22.88 -4.62
N ILE A 258 14.94 -22.56 -5.87
CA ILE A 258 14.17 -23.03 -7.04
C ILE A 258 14.23 -24.54 -7.18
N GLU A 259 15.42 -25.14 -7.00
CA GLU A 259 15.57 -26.60 -7.06
C GLU A 259 14.71 -27.30 -5.99
N ASP A 260 14.81 -26.86 -4.75
CA ASP A 260 14.16 -27.52 -3.62
C ASP A 260 12.65 -27.25 -3.57
N ILE A 261 12.23 -26.00 -3.72
CA ILE A 261 10.83 -25.61 -3.53
C ILE A 261 10.05 -25.69 -4.84
N VAL A 262 10.51 -25.04 -5.90
CA VAL A 262 9.74 -25.00 -7.14
C VAL A 262 9.75 -26.36 -7.82
N LEU A 263 10.93 -26.89 -8.14
CA LEU A 263 11.03 -28.17 -8.83
C LEU A 263 10.62 -29.34 -7.92
N GLY A 264 10.97 -29.30 -6.62
CA GLY A 264 10.55 -30.29 -5.65
C GLY A 264 9.01 -30.35 -5.50
N THR A 265 8.33 -29.20 -5.43
CA THR A 265 6.86 -29.13 -5.42
C THR A 265 6.25 -29.70 -6.71
N LEU A 266 6.79 -29.30 -7.88
CA LEU A 266 6.34 -29.83 -9.16
C LEU A 266 6.55 -31.34 -9.29
N GLN A 267 7.68 -31.89 -8.80
CA GLN A 267 7.93 -33.33 -8.79
C GLN A 267 6.86 -34.10 -7.99
N ARG A 268 6.39 -33.54 -6.88
CA ARG A 268 5.36 -34.19 -6.05
C ARG A 268 3.95 -34.03 -6.62
N THR A 269 3.62 -32.87 -7.16
CA THR A 269 2.23 -32.48 -7.44
C THR A 269 1.85 -32.47 -8.91
N LEU A 270 2.82 -32.50 -9.82
CA LEU A 270 2.54 -32.50 -11.26
C LEU A 270 1.80 -33.79 -11.65
N GLY A 271 0.66 -33.62 -12.31
CA GLY A 271 -0.22 -34.74 -12.68
C GLY A 271 -1.28 -35.10 -11.61
N VAL A 272 -1.30 -34.44 -10.47
CA VAL A 272 -2.39 -34.54 -9.49
C VAL A 272 -3.63 -33.84 -10.06
N PRO A 273 -4.78 -34.51 -10.19
CA PRO A 273 -5.99 -33.91 -10.75
C PRO A 273 -6.44 -32.68 -9.94
N ASN A 274 -6.86 -31.63 -10.64
CA ASN A 274 -7.37 -30.38 -10.06
C ASN A 274 -6.41 -29.63 -9.15
N LYS A 275 -5.11 -29.95 -9.17
CA LYS A 275 -4.07 -29.21 -8.43
C LYS A 275 -3.64 -28.00 -9.26
N SER A 276 -3.63 -26.82 -8.63
CA SER A 276 -3.04 -25.63 -9.20
C SER A 276 -1.51 -25.60 -8.99
N HIS A 277 -0.81 -24.86 -9.84
CA HIS A 277 0.63 -24.66 -9.75
C HIS A 277 0.93 -23.18 -10.00
N ILE A 278 0.92 -22.38 -8.93
CA ILE A 278 1.17 -20.94 -8.94
C ILE A 278 2.41 -20.61 -8.13
N PHE A 279 3.36 -19.95 -8.76
CA PHE A 279 4.55 -19.43 -8.11
C PHE A 279 4.57 -17.91 -8.24
N VAL A 280 4.57 -17.20 -7.12
CA VAL A 280 4.65 -15.73 -7.12
C VAL A 280 6.11 -15.31 -7.13
N VAL A 281 6.44 -14.33 -7.96
CA VAL A 281 7.82 -13.88 -8.18
C VAL A 281 7.91 -12.39 -7.89
N ALA A 282 8.79 -11.99 -6.96
CA ALA A 282 9.12 -10.58 -6.79
C ALA A 282 9.96 -10.08 -7.98
N GLU A 283 9.66 -8.88 -8.47
CA GLU A 283 10.49 -8.27 -9.52
C GLU A 283 11.96 -8.17 -9.07
N ARG A 284 12.89 -8.35 -10.00
CA ARG A 284 14.34 -8.31 -9.73
C ARG A 284 14.85 -9.39 -8.79
N THR A 285 14.13 -10.49 -8.64
CA THR A 285 14.63 -11.67 -7.91
C THR A 285 16.04 -12.03 -8.39
N PRO A 286 17.03 -12.26 -7.48
CA PRO A 286 18.43 -12.41 -7.84
C PRO A 286 18.81 -13.78 -8.45
N HIS A 287 17.84 -14.65 -8.74
CA HIS A 287 18.07 -15.92 -9.42
C HIS A 287 18.71 -15.69 -10.80
N ARG A 288 19.70 -16.53 -11.17
CA ARG A 288 20.49 -16.38 -12.41
C ARG A 288 19.61 -16.25 -13.66
N HIS A 289 18.63 -17.11 -13.85
CA HIS A 289 17.76 -17.07 -15.03
C HIS A 289 16.78 -15.89 -15.02
N HIS A 290 16.40 -15.39 -13.85
CA HIS A 290 15.61 -14.17 -13.76
C HIS A 290 16.44 -12.92 -14.10
N ARG A 291 17.72 -12.88 -13.70
CA ARG A 291 18.62 -11.76 -14.06
C ARG A 291 18.87 -11.66 -15.57
N GLU A 292 18.93 -12.80 -16.26
CA GLU A 292 19.20 -12.86 -17.69
C GLU A 292 17.96 -12.59 -18.56
N GLY A 293 16.78 -13.08 -18.15
CA GLY A 293 15.58 -13.04 -18.95
C GLY A 293 14.29 -12.62 -18.23
N GLY A 294 14.39 -12.07 -17.01
CA GLY A 294 13.23 -11.78 -16.17
C GLY A 294 12.45 -13.04 -15.82
N VAL A 295 11.18 -12.91 -15.52
CA VAL A 295 10.31 -14.06 -15.22
C VAL A 295 10.21 -15.05 -16.39
N HIS A 296 10.41 -14.63 -17.63
CA HIS A 296 10.44 -15.50 -18.80
C HIS A 296 11.64 -16.44 -18.77
N GLY A 297 12.82 -15.97 -18.35
CA GLY A 297 14.00 -16.82 -18.18
C GLY A 297 13.80 -17.91 -17.12
N LEU A 298 13.06 -17.61 -16.03
CA LEU A 298 12.64 -18.62 -15.05
C LEU A 298 11.70 -19.65 -15.66
N VAL A 299 10.71 -19.21 -16.42
CA VAL A 299 9.74 -20.08 -17.11
C VAL A 299 10.48 -21.04 -18.05
N ASP A 300 11.40 -20.51 -18.87
CA ASP A 300 12.17 -21.31 -19.83
C ASP A 300 13.05 -22.33 -19.09
N TYR A 301 13.72 -21.94 -18.02
CA TYR A 301 14.53 -22.85 -17.20
C TYR A 301 13.69 -24.00 -16.62
N VAL A 302 12.57 -23.68 -15.96
CA VAL A 302 11.70 -24.68 -15.35
C VAL A 302 11.08 -25.57 -16.43
N ALA A 303 10.62 -25.01 -17.55
CA ALA A 303 10.05 -25.75 -18.68
C ALA A 303 11.05 -26.76 -19.27
N GLN A 304 12.30 -26.34 -19.48
CA GLN A 304 13.38 -27.21 -19.98
C GLN A 304 13.71 -28.32 -18.97
N THR A 305 13.77 -27.99 -17.69
CA THR A 305 14.08 -28.95 -16.63
C THR A 305 13.01 -30.03 -16.53
N ILE A 306 11.73 -29.66 -16.46
CA ILE A 306 10.64 -30.64 -16.37
C ILE A 306 10.48 -31.49 -17.64
N ALA A 307 10.89 -30.99 -18.80
CA ALA A 307 10.89 -31.74 -20.05
C ALA A 307 11.84 -32.94 -20.04
N THR A 308 12.88 -32.91 -19.19
CA THR A 308 13.84 -34.02 -19.02
C THR A 308 13.35 -35.09 -18.05
N TRP A 309 12.27 -34.83 -17.29
CA TRP A 309 11.80 -35.78 -16.29
C TRP A 309 11.16 -37.02 -16.93
N PRO A 310 11.33 -38.21 -16.32
CA PRO A 310 10.70 -39.43 -16.77
C PRO A 310 9.17 -39.22 -16.79
N GLN A 311 8.54 -39.51 -17.93
CA GLN A 311 7.09 -39.39 -18.04
C GLN A 311 6.41 -40.32 -17.02
N ARG A 312 5.67 -39.72 -16.06
CA ARG A 312 4.83 -40.49 -15.14
C ARG A 312 3.69 -41.13 -15.93
N ARG A 313 3.41 -42.41 -15.68
CA ARG A 313 2.25 -43.13 -16.26
C ARG A 313 0.97 -42.35 -15.93
N GLY A 314 0.29 -41.85 -16.94
CA GLY A 314 -0.95 -41.08 -16.81
C GLY A 314 -0.85 -39.60 -17.25
N THR A 315 0.32 -39.09 -17.56
CA THR A 315 0.48 -37.72 -18.11
C THR A 315 0.53 -37.67 -19.63
N THR A 316 0.02 -38.68 -20.30
CA THR A 316 -0.11 -38.76 -21.78
C THR A 316 -1.29 -37.93 -22.28
N GLY A 317 -1.15 -36.59 -22.23
CA GLY A 317 -1.95 -35.66 -23.02
C GLY A 317 -1.12 -35.08 -24.16
N PRO A 318 -1.73 -34.50 -25.20
CA PRO A 318 -1.06 -33.95 -26.38
C PRO A 318 -0.23 -32.67 -26.07
N TYR A 319 -0.14 -32.26 -24.80
CA TYR A 319 0.59 -31.05 -24.36
C TYR A 319 1.88 -31.47 -23.73
N SER A 320 2.99 -31.01 -24.30
CA SER A 320 4.29 -31.10 -23.59
C SER A 320 4.22 -30.23 -22.32
N LEU A 321 4.64 -30.76 -21.17
CA LEU A 321 4.68 -30.02 -19.89
C LEU A 321 5.46 -28.70 -20.02
N ALA A 322 6.44 -28.66 -20.93
CA ALA A 322 7.18 -27.44 -21.26
C ALA A 322 6.26 -26.33 -21.83
N SER A 323 5.29 -26.67 -22.66
CA SER A 323 4.34 -25.69 -23.22
C SER A 323 3.27 -25.25 -22.20
N ALA A 324 3.15 -25.97 -21.09
CA ALA A 324 2.20 -25.64 -20.01
C ALA A 324 2.74 -24.61 -19.01
N THR A 325 4.05 -24.31 -19.02
CA THR A 325 4.69 -23.33 -18.13
C THR A 325 4.58 -21.93 -18.72
N LYS A 326 4.08 -20.96 -17.94
CA LYS A 326 3.72 -19.61 -18.40
C LYS A 326 4.14 -18.55 -17.42
N ALA A 327 4.52 -17.37 -17.93
CA ALA A 327 4.71 -16.16 -17.16
C ALA A 327 3.47 -15.27 -17.23
N THR A 328 3.17 -14.61 -16.13
CA THR A 328 2.20 -13.52 -16.05
C THR A 328 2.81 -12.37 -15.28
N ILE A 329 2.98 -11.22 -15.91
CA ILE A 329 3.55 -10.03 -15.29
C ILE A 329 2.40 -9.08 -14.97
N LEU A 330 2.11 -8.87 -13.67
CA LEU A 330 1.06 -7.92 -13.26
C LEU A 330 1.54 -6.48 -13.39
N GLY A 331 2.82 -6.22 -13.12
CA GLY A 331 3.48 -4.95 -13.40
C GLY A 331 2.72 -3.73 -12.88
N HIS A 332 2.68 -2.67 -13.69
CA HIS A 332 2.08 -1.38 -13.33
C HIS A 332 0.56 -1.41 -13.11
N THR A 333 -0.16 -2.48 -13.48
CA THR A 333 -1.59 -2.60 -13.15
C THR A 333 -1.81 -2.55 -11.64
N LEU A 334 -0.86 -3.05 -10.85
CA LEU A 334 -0.92 -3.02 -9.39
C LEU A 334 -0.89 -1.60 -8.80
N ARG A 335 -0.26 -0.64 -9.50
CA ARG A 335 -0.23 0.77 -9.08
C ARG A 335 -1.56 1.47 -9.29
N GLY A 336 -2.28 1.10 -10.35
CA GLY A 336 -3.61 1.61 -10.66
C GLY A 336 -4.75 0.83 -9.98
N ALA A 337 -4.47 0.03 -8.96
CA ALA A 337 -5.49 -0.72 -8.24
C ALA A 337 -6.51 0.23 -7.58
N PRO A 338 -7.82 -0.04 -7.72
CA PRO A 338 -8.85 0.72 -6.99
C PRO A 338 -8.61 0.65 -5.48
N PRO A 339 -8.71 1.79 -4.76
CA PRO A 339 -8.41 1.80 -3.34
C PRO A 339 -9.41 0.97 -2.55
N THR A 340 -8.89 0.02 -1.78
CA THR A 340 -9.70 -0.81 -0.88
C THR A 340 -10.27 0.02 0.27
N PRO A 341 -11.35 -0.44 0.94
CA PRO A 341 -11.86 0.19 2.15
C PRO A 341 -10.78 0.36 3.23
N GLU A 342 -9.86 -0.60 3.34
CA GLU A 342 -8.76 -0.58 4.30
C GLU A 342 -7.76 0.53 3.99
N ASP A 343 -7.26 0.63 2.74
CA ASP A 343 -6.38 1.74 2.36
C ASP A 343 -7.06 3.11 2.51
N LYS A 344 -8.37 3.22 2.23
CA LYS A 344 -9.12 4.46 2.47
C LYS A 344 -9.19 4.83 3.95
N MET A 345 -9.41 3.84 4.83
CA MET A 345 -9.46 4.04 6.28
C MET A 345 -8.08 4.46 6.81
N ILE A 346 -7.02 3.76 6.43
CA ILE A 346 -5.64 4.11 6.79
C ILE A 346 -5.32 5.55 6.33
N ALA A 347 -5.66 5.88 5.08
CA ALA A 347 -5.44 7.19 4.50
C ALA A 347 -6.12 8.30 5.29
N GLN A 348 -7.39 8.10 5.68
CA GLN A 348 -8.16 9.05 6.47
C GLN A 348 -7.54 9.23 7.87
N HIS A 349 -7.16 8.14 8.54
CA HIS A 349 -6.53 8.21 9.86
C HIS A 349 -5.19 8.95 9.82
N LEU A 350 -4.31 8.60 8.87
CA LEU A 350 -3.02 9.26 8.72
C LEU A 350 -3.18 10.77 8.43
N ALA A 351 -4.09 11.13 7.52
CA ALA A 351 -4.34 12.50 7.15
C ALA A 351 -4.96 13.31 8.31
N TYR A 352 -5.96 12.75 9.00
CA TYR A 352 -6.58 13.37 10.17
C TYR A 352 -5.55 13.64 11.27
N GLU A 353 -4.77 12.62 11.66
CA GLU A 353 -3.75 12.75 12.70
C GLU A 353 -2.63 13.72 12.30
N THR A 354 -2.28 13.77 11.02
CA THR A 354 -1.31 14.75 10.50
C THR A 354 -1.80 16.17 10.78
N VAL A 355 -3.02 16.50 10.38
CA VAL A 355 -3.58 17.85 10.57
C VAL A 355 -3.76 18.16 12.04
N ARG A 356 -4.38 17.25 12.80
CA ARG A 356 -4.63 17.44 14.23
C ARG A 356 -3.33 17.75 14.99
N ARG A 357 -2.29 16.92 14.80
CA ARG A 357 -1.01 17.11 15.49
C ARG A 357 -0.25 18.36 15.01
N LEU A 358 -0.33 18.69 13.71
CA LEU A 358 0.26 19.93 13.19
C LEU A 358 -0.31 21.18 13.88
N VAL A 359 -1.58 21.16 14.21
CA VAL A 359 -2.24 22.30 14.86
C VAL A 359 -2.07 22.27 16.38
N GLU A 360 -2.25 21.11 17.00
CA GLU A 360 -2.25 20.99 18.47
C GLU A 360 -0.86 20.81 19.07
N GLN A 361 0.04 20.11 18.36
CA GLN A 361 1.34 19.66 18.85
C GLN A 361 2.41 19.68 17.74
N PRO A 362 2.65 20.80 17.05
CA PRO A 362 3.53 20.86 15.86
C PRO A 362 4.94 20.32 16.14
N ASP A 363 5.48 20.56 17.33
CA ASP A 363 6.83 20.12 17.70
C ASP A 363 6.97 18.60 17.79
N THR A 364 5.86 17.85 17.82
CA THR A 364 5.89 16.38 17.89
C THR A 364 5.82 15.69 16.52
N ILE A 365 5.49 16.43 15.45
CA ILE A 365 5.22 15.85 14.14
C ILE A 365 6.05 16.48 13.01
N VAL A 366 6.46 17.74 13.14
CA VAL A 366 7.31 18.39 12.13
C VAL A 366 8.66 17.67 12.04
N GLY A 367 9.09 17.35 10.81
CA GLY A 367 10.28 16.54 10.56
C GLY A 367 10.07 15.03 10.73
N CYS A 368 8.81 14.59 10.87
CA CYS A 368 8.48 13.18 11.05
C CYS A 368 7.63 12.61 9.90
N MET A 369 7.64 11.29 9.77
CA MET A 369 6.65 10.51 9.06
C MET A 369 5.57 10.07 10.04
N VAL A 370 4.29 10.16 9.65
CA VAL A 370 3.16 9.59 10.40
C VAL A 370 3.02 8.12 10.00
N ALA A 371 3.11 7.22 10.96
CA ALA A 371 3.17 5.79 10.74
C ALA A 371 1.90 5.09 11.24
N TYR A 372 1.33 4.21 10.43
CA TYR A 372 0.18 3.39 10.75
C TYR A 372 0.61 1.97 11.12
N HIS A 373 0.14 1.48 12.24
CA HIS A 373 0.33 0.10 12.70
C HIS A 373 -0.94 -0.73 12.53
N ASP A 374 -0.83 -2.04 12.47
CA ASP A 374 -1.96 -2.96 12.30
C ASP A 374 -3.04 -2.84 13.41
N SER A 375 -2.69 -2.25 14.55
CA SER A 375 -3.58 -2.00 15.69
C SER A 375 -4.32 -0.66 15.63
N ASN A 376 -4.40 0.02 14.50
CA ASN A 376 -4.90 1.40 14.36
C ASN A 376 -4.13 2.44 15.19
N ARG A 377 -2.97 2.05 15.71
CA ARG A 377 -2.08 2.97 16.42
C ARG A 377 -1.30 3.80 15.43
N ILE A 378 -1.34 5.12 15.60
CA ILE A 378 -0.59 6.08 14.78
C ILE A 378 0.55 6.65 15.62
N GLU A 379 1.75 6.51 15.11
CA GLU A 379 2.97 7.01 15.71
C GLU A 379 3.66 8.02 14.79
N THR A 380 4.68 8.69 15.30
CA THR A 380 5.58 9.54 14.49
C THR A 380 6.97 8.94 14.49
N ILE A 381 7.56 8.84 13.31
CA ILE A 381 8.93 8.38 13.10
C ILE A 381 9.72 9.55 12.50
N PRO A 382 10.79 10.04 13.13
CA PRO A 382 11.60 11.11 12.56
C PRO A 382 12.07 10.75 11.14
N LEU A 383 12.01 11.69 10.20
CA LEU A 383 12.36 11.43 8.79
C LEU A 383 13.79 10.92 8.62
N HIS A 384 14.72 11.29 9.50
CA HIS A 384 16.09 10.77 9.49
C HIS A 384 16.20 9.31 9.98
N ALA A 385 15.19 8.81 10.70
CA ALA A 385 15.13 7.43 11.21
C ALA A 385 14.33 6.48 10.29
N VAL A 386 13.72 7.01 9.23
CA VAL A 386 13.03 6.18 8.23
C VAL A 386 14.04 5.23 7.58
N SER A 387 13.73 3.95 7.62
CA SER A 387 14.61 2.87 7.16
C SER A 387 13.84 1.80 6.40
N PRO A 388 14.53 0.93 5.64
CA PRO A 388 13.91 -0.23 5.00
C PRO A 388 13.25 -1.17 6.02
N LYS A 389 12.09 -1.71 5.66
CA LYS A 389 11.36 -2.69 6.47
C LYS A 389 12.08 -4.04 6.43
N PRO A 390 12.32 -4.66 7.60
CA PRO A 390 12.83 -6.03 7.63
C PRO A 390 11.86 -6.99 6.95
N PHE A 391 12.39 -7.98 6.23
CA PHE A 391 11.57 -9.01 5.59
C PHE A 391 10.95 -9.94 6.64
N ASP A 392 9.71 -10.33 6.44
CA ASP A 392 8.98 -11.22 7.36
C ASP A 392 9.30 -12.70 7.08
N TRP A 393 10.40 -13.16 7.66
CA TRP A 393 10.84 -14.55 7.58
C TRP A 393 9.91 -15.52 8.29
N GLU A 394 9.17 -15.07 9.30
CA GLU A 394 8.20 -15.91 9.99
C GLU A 394 7.03 -16.24 9.07
N LEU A 395 6.45 -15.24 8.43
CA LEU A 395 5.37 -15.43 7.46
C LEU A 395 5.84 -16.26 6.27
N PHE A 396 7.06 -16.01 5.76
CA PHE A 396 7.68 -16.77 4.69
C PHE A 396 7.81 -18.27 5.06
N THR A 397 8.29 -18.56 6.26
CA THR A 397 8.42 -19.94 6.77
C THR A 397 7.07 -20.62 6.93
N ARG A 398 6.06 -19.92 7.44
CA ARG A 398 4.69 -20.46 7.60
C ARG A 398 4.08 -20.89 6.26
N MET A 399 4.35 -20.20 5.18
CA MET A 399 3.90 -20.62 3.84
C MET A 399 4.41 -22.02 3.48
N HIS A 400 5.69 -22.30 3.77
CA HIS A 400 6.34 -23.54 3.36
C HIS A 400 6.04 -24.71 4.30
N VAL A 401 5.87 -24.45 5.61
CA VAL A 401 5.53 -25.49 6.61
C VAL A 401 4.13 -26.04 6.38
N ALA A 402 3.18 -25.23 5.94
CA ALA A 402 1.83 -25.67 5.64
C ALA A 402 1.79 -26.70 4.50
N GLU A 403 2.67 -26.56 3.50
CA GLU A 403 2.79 -27.53 2.41
C GLU A 403 3.46 -28.85 2.84
N LEU A 404 4.47 -28.77 3.71
CA LEU A 404 5.19 -29.95 4.21
C LEU A 404 4.35 -30.80 5.18
N GLN A 405 3.31 -30.22 5.81
CA GLN A 405 2.41 -30.95 6.74
C GLN A 405 1.24 -31.63 6.03
N HIS A 406 0.81 -31.15 4.86
CA HIS A 406 -0.23 -31.82 4.07
C HIS A 406 0.23 -33.15 3.43
N ASP A 407 1.53 -33.39 3.37
CA ASP A 407 2.11 -34.63 2.86
C ASP A 407 2.15 -35.79 3.89
N ARG A 408 1.57 -35.59 5.09
CA ARG A 408 1.56 -36.60 6.17
C ARG A 408 0.18 -37.16 6.53
N VAL A 409 -0.86 -36.89 5.70
CA VAL A 409 -2.21 -37.46 5.88
C VAL A 409 -2.59 -38.35 4.71
#